data_90673017e9bf374ce0e9bfc1cc62e649
#
_entry.id   90673017e9bf374ce0e9bfc1cc62e649
#
_cell.length_a   1.000
_cell.length_b   1.000
_cell.length_c   1.000
_cell.angle_alpha   90.00
_cell.angle_beta   90.00
_cell.angle_gamma   90.00
#
_symmetry.space_group_name_H-M   'P 1'
#
loop_
_entity.id
_entity.type
_entity.pdbx_description
1 polymer ?
#
loop_
_entity_poly.entity_id
_entity_poly.type
_entity_poly.pdbx_seq_one_letter_code
_entity_poly.pdbx_strand_id
1 'polypeptide(L)'
;KFRNRLTWPIRDISGDVVGFGARKLASDEEDQGPKYLNTSETPIYKKSQVLYGLDMAKKEIAKKRQVVIVEGYTDVMAAHLAGITTAVATCGTAFGDEHIRHLNRILSDDPANPAAVIFNFDPDEAGQKAAMRAFNDASKFNAQTFMAIGPDGLDPSDLRTQRGDAAVVEMIANKKPLLEFAIGRSMAKFGLASREGQVGAARA
;
A
#
# COMPACT_ATOMS: atom_id res chain seq x y z
N LYS A 1 -0.07 11.90 -24.68
CA LYS A 1 -0.35 10.68 -23.91
C LYS A 1 -1.37 10.98 -22.79
N PHE A 2 -1.22 12.07 -22.03
CA PHE A 2 -2.06 12.42 -20.88
C PHE A 2 -3.09 13.53 -21.21
N ARG A 3 -3.91 13.33 -22.25
CA ARG A 3 -4.95 14.28 -22.62
C ARG A 3 -6.13 14.18 -21.67
N ASN A 4 -6.69 15.34 -21.26
CA ASN A 4 -7.83 15.45 -20.34
C ASN A 4 -7.68 14.57 -19.07
N ARG A 5 -6.51 14.65 -18.41
CA ARG A 5 -6.18 13.88 -17.22
C ARG A 5 -5.58 14.77 -16.14
N LEU A 6 -5.93 14.49 -14.90
CA LEU A 6 -5.20 14.95 -13.74
C LEU A 6 -3.88 14.18 -13.65
N THR A 7 -2.76 14.88 -13.44
CA THR A 7 -1.43 14.23 -13.41
C THR A 7 -0.74 14.43 -12.07
N TRP A 8 -0.02 13.38 -11.64
CA TRP A 8 0.88 13.42 -10.48
C TRP A 8 2.31 13.21 -10.96
N PRO A 9 3.26 14.11 -10.60
CA PRO A 9 4.67 13.84 -10.85
C PRO A 9 5.13 12.67 -9.96
N ILE A 10 5.73 11.68 -10.58
CA ILE A 10 6.39 10.57 -9.88
C ILE A 10 7.84 10.98 -9.68
N ARG A 11 8.30 10.99 -8.43
CA ARG A 11 9.65 11.37 -8.07
C ARG A 11 10.44 10.18 -7.57
N ASP A 12 11.73 10.20 -7.83
CA ASP A 12 12.66 9.29 -7.19
C ASP A 12 12.94 9.70 -5.73
N ILE A 13 13.75 8.94 -5.02
CA ILE A 13 14.06 9.21 -3.62
C ILE A 13 14.83 10.54 -3.42
N SER A 14 15.50 11.06 -4.45
CA SER A 14 16.20 12.34 -4.43
C SER A 14 15.23 13.51 -4.57
N GLY A 15 14.05 13.29 -5.15
CA GLY A 15 13.03 14.29 -5.43
C GLY A 15 12.96 14.70 -6.90
N ASP A 16 13.77 14.09 -7.78
CA ASP A 16 13.76 14.36 -9.21
C ASP A 16 12.55 13.70 -9.88
N VAL A 17 11.89 14.41 -10.80
CA VAL A 17 10.74 13.88 -11.53
C VAL A 17 11.21 12.89 -12.58
N VAL A 18 10.84 11.61 -12.40
CA VAL A 18 11.19 10.51 -13.29
C VAL A 18 10.04 10.04 -14.19
N GLY A 19 8.80 10.45 -13.86
CA GLY A 19 7.61 10.08 -14.61
C GLY A 19 6.36 10.78 -14.11
N PHE A 20 5.22 10.38 -14.65
CA PHE A 20 3.91 10.89 -14.27
C PHE A 20 2.90 9.75 -14.18
N GLY A 21 2.07 9.78 -13.14
CA GLY A 21 0.81 9.10 -13.08
C GLY A 21 -0.32 10.02 -13.53
N ALA A 22 -1.39 9.46 -14.08
CA ALA A 22 -2.51 10.27 -14.54
C ALA A 22 -3.83 9.54 -14.36
N ARG A 23 -4.87 10.26 -13.91
CA ARG A 23 -6.26 9.78 -13.83
C ARG A 23 -7.10 10.53 -14.85
N LYS A 24 -7.93 9.83 -15.61
CA LYS A 24 -8.84 10.47 -16.56
C LYS A 24 -9.91 11.28 -15.81
N LEU A 25 -10.28 12.43 -16.38
CA LEU A 25 -11.32 13.32 -15.88
C LEU A 25 -12.66 13.08 -16.62
N ALA A 26 -12.58 12.58 -17.84
CA ALA A 26 -13.76 12.25 -18.66
C ALA A 26 -14.47 10.99 -18.13
N SER A 27 -15.78 10.90 -18.44
CA SER A 27 -16.58 9.68 -18.21
C SER A 27 -16.05 8.50 -19.07
N ASP A 28 -16.51 7.29 -18.77
CA ASP A 28 -16.16 6.10 -19.55
C ASP A 28 -16.78 6.13 -20.96
N GLU A 29 -17.85 6.89 -21.14
CA GLU A 29 -18.50 7.10 -22.45
C GLU A 29 -17.67 8.02 -23.36
N GLU A 30 -17.03 9.04 -22.78
CA GLU A 30 -16.23 10.03 -23.52
C GLU A 30 -14.78 9.58 -23.76
N ASP A 31 -14.21 8.78 -22.88
CA ASP A 31 -12.86 8.23 -22.99
C ASP A 31 -12.85 6.77 -22.51
N GLN A 32 -12.81 5.83 -23.45
CA GLN A 32 -12.70 4.39 -23.18
C GLN A 32 -11.31 3.95 -22.73
N GLY A 33 -10.35 4.88 -22.60
CA GLY A 33 -9.02 4.60 -22.09
C GLY A 33 -9.03 4.22 -20.59
N PRO A 34 -7.91 3.69 -20.07
CA PRO A 34 -7.83 3.24 -18.70
C PRO A 34 -8.04 4.41 -17.70
N LYS A 35 -8.72 4.14 -16.58
CA LYS A 35 -8.95 5.11 -15.50
C LYS A 35 -7.64 5.73 -15.02
N TYR A 36 -6.60 4.92 -14.84
CA TYR A 36 -5.24 5.36 -14.50
C TYR A 36 -4.26 5.00 -15.61
N LEU A 37 -3.32 5.89 -15.87
CA LEU A 37 -2.27 5.71 -16.86
C LEU A 37 -0.95 6.24 -16.30
N ASN A 38 0.08 5.41 -16.30
CA ASN A 38 1.41 5.80 -15.87
C ASN A 38 2.35 5.99 -17.05
N THR A 39 3.43 6.73 -16.85
CA THR A 39 4.57 6.75 -17.76
C THR A 39 5.06 5.32 -17.98
N SER A 40 5.38 4.98 -19.23
CA SER A 40 6.03 3.70 -19.55
C SER A 40 7.42 3.67 -18.92
N GLU A 41 7.95 2.49 -18.66
CA GLU A 41 9.32 2.37 -18.15
C GLU A 41 10.34 3.03 -19.08
N THR A 42 11.33 3.66 -18.48
CA THR A 42 12.44 4.32 -19.14
C THR A 42 13.75 3.96 -18.42
N PRO A 43 14.93 4.34 -18.92
CA PRO A 43 16.17 4.15 -18.18
C PRO A 43 16.19 4.77 -16.77
N ILE A 44 15.46 5.88 -16.59
CA ILE A 44 15.38 6.60 -15.29
C ILE A 44 14.10 6.30 -14.49
N TYR A 45 13.13 5.55 -15.04
CA TYR A 45 11.89 5.20 -14.37
C TYR A 45 11.62 3.70 -14.48
N LYS A 46 11.83 3.01 -13.38
CA LYS A 46 11.50 1.60 -13.20
C LYS A 46 10.40 1.49 -12.15
N LYS A 47 9.23 1.02 -12.54
CA LYS A 47 8.05 0.92 -11.66
C LYS A 47 8.33 0.08 -10.41
N SER A 48 9.10 -0.99 -10.54
CA SER A 48 9.46 -1.88 -9.44
C SER A 48 10.45 -1.27 -8.42
N GLN A 49 11.00 -0.08 -8.72
CA GLN A 49 12.01 0.59 -7.86
C GLN A 49 11.46 1.87 -7.21
N VAL A 50 10.29 2.35 -7.65
CA VAL A 50 9.77 3.64 -7.21
C VAL A 50 8.51 3.43 -6.36
N LEU A 51 8.51 4.03 -5.17
CA LEU A 51 7.31 4.22 -4.35
C LEU A 51 6.89 5.68 -4.43
N TYR A 52 5.67 5.93 -4.91
CA TYR A 52 5.11 7.29 -4.96
C TYR A 52 5.01 7.88 -3.56
N GLY A 53 5.44 9.11 -3.39
CA GLY A 53 5.42 9.81 -2.11
C GLY A 53 6.63 9.54 -1.21
N LEU A 54 7.56 8.64 -1.59
CA LEU A 54 8.72 8.29 -0.77
C LEU A 54 9.68 9.47 -0.59
N ASP A 55 9.82 10.33 -1.60
CA ASP A 55 10.60 11.57 -1.53
C ASP A 55 10.12 12.50 -0.40
N MET A 56 8.82 12.60 -0.20
CA MET A 56 8.18 13.40 0.86
C MET A 56 8.20 12.66 2.21
N ALA A 57 7.93 11.35 2.20
CA ALA A 57 7.72 10.57 3.41
C ALA A 57 9.01 10.11 4.10
N LYS A 58 10.14 9.99 3.39
CA LYS A 58 11.37 9.33 3.87
C LYS A 58 11.87 9.83 5.24
N LYS A 59 11.79 11.13 5.51
CA LYS A 59 12.23 11.73 6.78
C LYS A 59 11.32 11.31 7.94
N GLU A 60 10.01 11.34 7.71
CA GLU A 60 9.04 10.94 8.72
C GLU A 60 9.03 9.41 8.92
N ILE A 61 9.24 8.63 7.86
CA ILE A 61 9.42 7.17 7.95
C ILE A 61 10.62 6.85 8.86
N ALA A 62 11.76 7.48 8.62
CA ALA A 62 12.95 7.27 9.45
C ALA A 62 12.71 7.68 10.93
N LYS A 63 12.07 8.84 11.15
CA LYS A 63 11.78 9.38 12.49
C LYS A 63 10.77 8.53 13.25
N LYS A 64 9.66 8.17 12.63
CA LYS A 64 8.57 7.41 13.25
C LYS A 64 8.80 5.90 13.22
N ARG A 65 9.82 5.45 12.47
CA ARG A 65 10.11 4.04 12.22
C ARG A 65 8.87 3.28 11.74
N GLN A 66 8.08 3.92 10.90
CA GLN A 66 6.83 3.40 10.38
C GLN A 66 6.65 3.81 8.93
N VAL A 67 6.20 2.89 8.09
CA VAL A 67 5.73 3.17 6.73
C VAL A 67 4.33 2.59 6.56
N VAL A 68 3.47 3.33 5.84
CA VAL A 68 2.15 2.85 5.41
C VAL A 68 2.19 2.70 3.90
N ILE A 69 1.90 1.49 3.42
CA ILE A 69 1.90 1.15 2.00
C ILE A 69 0.46 1.06 1.53
N VAL A 70 0.07 1.96 0.67
CA VAL A 70 -1.27 2.05 0.06
C VAL A 70 -1.19 1.76 -1.45
N GLU A 71 -2.33 1.70 -2.15
CA GLU A 71 -2.35 1.30 -3.55
C GLU A 71 -2.09 2.45 -4.52
N GLY A 72 -2.69 3.60 -4.31
CA GLY A 72 -2.78 4.66 -5.31
C GLY A 72 -2.35 6.06 -4.87
N TYR A 73 -2.32 6.97 -5.84
CA TYR A 73 -1.97 8.38 -5.66
C TYR A 73 -2.91 9.08 -4.69
N THR A 74 -4.21 8.86 -4.85
CA THR A 74 -5.27 9.46 -4.03
C THR A 74 -5.19 9.02 -2.58
N ASP A 75 -4.79 7.76 -2.35
CA ASP A 75 -4.66 7.21 -1.00
C ASP A 75 -3.48 7.83 -0.25
N VAL A 76 -2.35 8.02 -0.96
CA VAL A 76 -1.21 8.77 -0.39
C VAL A 76 -1.62 10.18 -0.03
N MET A 77 -2.33 10.88 -0.94
CA MET A 77 -2.82 12.23 -0.67
C MET A 77 -3.75 12.28 0.54
N ALA A 78 -4.74 11.38 0.61
CA ALA A 78 -5.68 11.29 1.71
C ALA A 78 -4.99 10.99 3.04
N ALA A 79 -4.05 10.03 3.05
CA ALA A 79 -3.28 9.69 4.23
C ALA A 79 -2.43 10.87 4.72
N HIS A 80 -1.69 11.55 3.83
CA HIS A 80 -0.89 12.72 4.19
C HIS A 80 -1.73 13.87 4.72
N LEU A 81 -2.88 14.15 4.09
CA LEU A 81 -3.82 15.18 4.57
C LEU A 81 -4.40 14.84 5.94
N ALA A 82 -4.61 13.56 6.23
CA ALA A 82 -5.04 13.08 7.54
C ALA A 82 -3.89 13.02 8.59
N GLY A 83 -2.66 13.44 8.24
CA GLY A 83 -1.51 13.44 9.15
C GLY A 83 -0.68 12.16 9.13
N ILE A 84 -1.01 11.17 8.31
CA ILE A 84 -0.23 9.93 8.11
C ILE A 84 0.85 10.20 7.04
N THR A 85 1.82 11.04 7.38
CA THR A 85 2.88 11.51 6.48
C THR A 85 3.93 10.46 6.12
N THR A 86 3.75 9.22 6.58
CA THR A 86 4.59 8.05 6.26
C THR A 86 4.00 7.17 5.15
N ALA A 87 2.89 7.60 4.52
CA ALA A 87 2.23 6.83 3.48
C ALA A 87 2.96 6.95 2.14
N VAL A 88 3.06 5.80 1.44
CA VAL A 88 3.64 5.65 0.09
C VAL A 88 2.82 4.66 -0.72
N ALA A 89 2.90 4.72 -2.05
CA ALA A 89 2.15 3.80 -2.92
C ALA A 89 3.00 3.18 -4.03
N THR A 90 2.57 1.98 -4.46
CA THR A 90 3.18 1.26 -5.60
C THR A 90 2.61 1.71 -6.95
N CYS A 91 1.42 2.33 -6.95
CA CYS A 91 0.77 2.92 -8.13
C CYS A 91 0.67 1.97 -9.34
N GLY A 92 0.03 0.81 -9.13
CA GLY A 92 -0.26 -0.15 -10.21
C GLY A 92 0.90 -1.10 -10.52
N THR A 93 1.85 -1.23 -9.59
CA THR A 93 2.90 -2.27 -9.63
C THR A 93 2.79 -3.14 -8.37
N ALA A 94 3.07 -4.42 -8.49
CA ALA A 94 3.15 -5.27 -7.32
C ALA A 94 4.28 -4.81 -6.40
N PHE A 95 4.00 -4.78 -5.09
CA PHE A 95 5.02 -4.56 -4.09
C PHE A 95 6.03 -5.72 -4.12
N GLY A 96 7.34 -5.42 -4.07
CA GLY A 96 8.38 -6.44 -4.27
C GLY A 96 9.75 -6.04 -3.72
N ASP A 97 10.76 -6.87 -4.01
CA ASP A 97 12.09 -6.86 -3.39
C ASP A 97 12.83 -5.51 -3.46
N GLU A 98 12.72 -4.78 -4.56
CA GLU A 98 13.36 -3.46 -4.69
C GLU A 98 12.73 -2.45 -3.73
N HIS A 99 11.39 -2.47 -3.60
CA HIS A 99 10.68 -1.63 -2.64
C HIS A 99 11.09 -1.95 -1.20
N ILE A 100 11.18 -3.24 -0.86
CA ILE A 100 11.64 -3.71 0.46
C ILE A 100 13.06 -3.23 0.74
N ARG A 101 13.95 -3.34 -0.24
CA ARG A 101 15.36 -2.91 -0.11
C ARG A 101 15.45 -1.40 0.17
N HIS A 102 14.66 -0.57 -0.52
CA HIS A 102 14.61 0.87 -0.28
C HIS A 102 14.08 1.20 1.11
N LEU A 103 13.00 0.54 1.54
CA LEU A 103 12.41 0.76 2.85
C LEU A 103 13.31 0.30 3.99
N ASN A 104 13.96 -0.87 3.88
CA ASN A 104 14.91 -1.36 4.88
C ASN A 104 16.08 -0.39 5.13
N ARG A 105 16.57 0.28 4.07
CA ARG A 105 17.62 1.30 4.23
C ARG A 105 17.16 2.53 5.03
N ILE A 106 15.88 2.90 4.92
CA ILE A 106 15.31 4.05 5.62
C ILE A 106 14.92 3.68 7.06
N LEU A 107 14.30 2.50 7.23
CA LEU A 107 13.80 2.03 8.52
C LEU A 107 14.93 1.63 9.47
N SER A 108 16.12 1.33 8.94
CA SER A 108 17.28 0.81 9.66
C SER A 108 16.94 -0.42 10.53
N ASP A 109 17.92 -1.16 10.96
CA ASP A 109 17.73 -2.32 11.84
C ASP A 109 18.04 -1.90 13.29
N ASP A 110 17.02 -1.89 14.13
CA ASP A 110 17.14 -1.62 15.57
C ASP A 110 16.23 -2.59 16.35
N PRO A 111 16.78 -3.71 16.84
CA PRO A 111 16.01 -4.72 17.56
C PRO A 111 15.32 -4.20 18.82
N ALA A 112 15.89 -3.15 19.47
CA ALA A 112 15.31 -2.56 20.67
C ALA A 112 14.08 -1.69 20.38
N ASN A 113 13.96 -1.22 19.13
CA ASN A 113 12.83 -0.41 18.67
C ASN A 113 12.45 -0.83 17.23
N PRO A 114 11.77 -1.98 17.06
CA PRO A 114 11.45 -2.51 15.75
C PRO A 114 10.55 -1.55 14.96
N ALA A 115 10.87 -1.38 13.68
CA ALA A 115 10.07 -0.59 12.77
C ALA A 115 8.74 -1.29 12.43
N ALA A 116 7.76 -0.53 11.92
CA ALA A 116 6.47 -1.04 11.49
C ALA A 116 6.25 -0.80 9.98
N VAL A 117 5.91 -1.85 9.26
CA VAL A 117 5.42 -1.79 7.88
C VAL A 117 3.94 -2.13 7.88
N ILE A 118 3.10 -1.18 7.51
CA ILE A 118 1.65 -1.32 7.54
C ILE A 118 1.16 -1.35 6.11
N PHE A 119 0.54 -2.44 5.70
CA PHE A 119 -0.11 -2.57 4.40
C PHE A 119 -1.58 -2.16 4.52
N ASN A 120 -2.04 -1.39 3.58
CA ASN A 120 -3.45 -1.08 3.39
C ASN A 120 -3.77 -1.33 1.91
N PHE A 121 -4.33 -2.48 1.64
CA PHE A 121 -4.75 -2.91 0.32
C PHE A 121 -6.27 -3.05 0.29
N ASP A 122 -6.85 -2.90 -0.90
CA ASP A 122 -8.27 -3.05 -1.11
C ASP A 122 -8.75 -4.45 -0.69
N PRO A 123 -9.97 -4.61 -0.16
CA PRO A 123 -10.49 -5.89 0.30
C PRO A 123 -10.86 -6.84 -0.85
N ASP A 124 -10.70 -6.42 -2.09
CA ASP A 124 -10.97 -7.20 -3.28
C ASP A 124 -9.98 -8.37 -3.47
N GLU A 125 -10.20 -9.19 -4.50
CA GLU A 125 -9.36 -10.35 -4.78
C GLU A 125 -7.90 -9.96 -5.09
N ALA A 126 -7.68 -8.80 -5.74
CA ALA A 126 -6.34 -8.33 -6.11
C ALA A 126 -5.57 -7.87 -4.86
N GLY A 127 -6.19 -7.07 -3.99
CA GLY A 127 -5.60 -6.63 -2.73
C GLY A 127 -5.36 -7.79 -1.76
N GLN A 128 -6.25 -8.80 -1.75
CA GLN A 128 -6.02 -10.03 -0.97
C GLN A 128 -4.80 -10.81 -1.47
N LYS A 129 -4.61 -10.92 -2.78
CA LYS A 129 -3.40 -11.53 -3.37
C LYS A 129 -2.16 -10.70 -3.03
N ALA A 130 -2.27 -9.37 -3.04
CA ALA A 130 -1.18 -8.48 -2.64
C ALA A 130 -0.81 -8.67 -1.17
N ALA A 131 -1.79 -8.77 -0.27
CA ALA A 131 -1.59 -9.04 1.14
C ALA A 131 -0.87 -10.37 1.40
N MET A 132 -1.27 -11.45 0.68
CA MET A 132 -0.61 -12.75 0.81
C MET A 132 0.83 -12.74 0.25
N ARG A 133 1.11 -11.98 -0.81
CA ARG A 133 2.49 -11.76 -1.29
C ARG A 133 3.31 -11.01 -0.24
N ALA A 134 2.76 -9.92 0.31
CA ALA A 134 3.41 -9.18 1.38
C ALA A 134 3.71 -10.06 2.61
N PHE A 135 2.82 -10.99 2.95
CA PHE A 135 3.04 -11.98 4.01
C PHE A 135 4.22 -12.91 3.68
N ASN A 136 4.29 -13.46 2.47
CA ASN A 136 5.41 -14.31 2.04
C ASN A 136 6.74 -13.55 2.05
N ASP A 137 6.71 -12.24 1.76
CA ASP A 137 7.88 -11.38 1.76
C ASP A 137 8.17 -10.73 3.12
N ALA A 138 7.32 -10.95 4.12
CA ALA A 138 7.43 -10.32 5.45
C ALA A 138 8.78 -10.59 6.14
N SER A 139 9.35 -11.78 5.94
CA SER A 139 10.67 -12.15 6.49
C SER A 139 11.84 -11.36 5.88
N LYS A 140 11.63 -10.67 4.76
CA LYS A 140 12.63 -9.83 4.12
C LYS A 140 12.73 -8.43 4.75
N PHE A 141 11.74 -8.07 5.59
CA PHE A 141 11.77 -6.82 6.33
C PHE A 141 12.49 -6.99 7.68
N ASN A 142 13.31 -6.01 8.02
CA ASN A 142 13.84 -5.84 9.37
C ASN A 142 12.82 -5.02 10.21
N ALA A 143 11.54 -5.41 10.16
CA ALA A 143 10.43 -4.68 10.73
C ALA A 143 9.25 -5.59 11.04
N GLN A 144 8.39 -5.17 11.95
CA GLN A 144 7.10 -5.82 12.17
C GLN A 144 6.13 -5.47 11.05
N THR A 145 5.37 -6.44 10.57
CA THR A 145 4.42 -6.25 9.47
C THR A 145 2.97 -6.31 9.95
N PHE A 146 2.16 -5.40 9.46
CA PHE A 146 0.77 -5.23 9.84
C PHE A 146 -0.13 -5.05 8.62
N MET A 147 -1.42 -5.31 8.80
CA MET A 147 -2.50 -4.99 7.87
C MET A 147 -3.44 -3.97 8.53
N ALA A 148 -3.75 -2.89 7.83
CA ALA A 148 -4.82 -1.97 8.16
C ALA A 148 -5.94 -2.13 7.12
N ILE A 149 -7.18 -2.29 7.58
CA ILE A 149 -8.34 -2.46 6.70
C ILE A 149 -9.33 -1.36 7.06
N GLY A 150 -9.76 -0.62 6.04
CA GLY A 150 -10.79 0.39 6.20
C GLY A 150 -12.14 -0.24 6.56
N PRO A 151 -12.95 0.45 7.37
CA PRO A 151 -14.31 0.02 7.64
C PRO A 151 -15.09 -0.04 6.30
N ASP A 152 -15.94 -1.05 6.18
CA ASP A 152 -16.74 -1.33 4.98
C ASP A 152 -15.90 -1.51 3.69
N GLY A 153 -14.59 -1.77 3.84
CA GLY A 153 -13.68 -1.96 2.73
C GLY A 153 -13.27 -0.66 2.02
N LEU A 154 -13.47 0.49 2.65
CA LEU A 154 -13.09 1.78 2.07
C LEU A 154 -11.57 1.94 2.03
N ASP A 155 -11.05 2.43 0.90
CA ASP A 155 -9.68 2.89 0.79
C ASP A 155 -9.46 4.21 1.57
N PRO A 156 -8.22 4.66 1.79
CA PRO A 156 -7.95 5.91 2.51
C PRO A 156 -8.60 7.15 1.88
N SER A 157 -8.71 7.20 0.55
CA SER A 157 -9.30 8.32 -0.17
C SER A 157 -10.81 8.40 0.05
N ASP A 158 -11.50 7.28 -0.11
CA ASP A 158 -12.94 7.19 0.10
C ASP A 158 -13.29 7.34 1.59
N LEU A 159 -12.51 6.71 2.48
CA LEU A 159 -12.69 6.82 3.92
C LEU A 159 -12.58 8.27 4.39
N ARG A 160 -11.55 8.99 3.94
CA ARG A 160 -11.37 10.40 4.26
C ARG A 160 -12.51 11.26 3.75
N THR A 161 -12.95 11.02 2.52
CA THR A 161 -14.03 11.78 1.88
C THR A 161 -15.37 11.58 2.60
N GLN A 162 -15.67 10.36 3.06
CA GLN A 162 -16.94 10.01 3.69
C GLN A 162 -16.95 10.28 5.20
N ARG A 163 -15.82 10.11 5.90
CA ARG A 163 -15.76 10.09 7.38
C ARG A 163 -14.70 11.01 7.98
N GLY A 164 -13.93 11.71 7.14
CA GLY A 164 -12.92 12.69 7.57
C GLY A 164 -11.58 12.11 7.98
N ASP A 165 -10.67 13.00 8.36
CA ASP A 165 -9.27 12.68 8.67
C ASP A 165 -9.13 11.71 9.85
N ALA A 166 -9.95 11.88 10.88
CA ALA A 166 -9.92 11.04 12.09
C ALA A 166 -10.13 9.55 11.78
N ALA A 167 -11.02 9.23 10.83
CA ALA A 167 -11.29 7.85 10.44
C ALA A 167 -10.08 7.18 9.77
N VAL A 168 -9.31 7.92 8.97
CA VAL A 168 -8.07 7.41 8.37
C VAL A 168 -7.00 7.14 9.43
N VAL A 169 -6.87 8.05 10.41
CA VAL A 169 -5.94 7.88 11.53
C VAL A 169 -6.33 6.64 12.35
N GLU A 170 -7.62 6.49 12.67
CA GLU A 170 -8.14 5.34 13.42
C GLU A 170 -7.91 4.01 12.68
N MET A 171 -8.15 3.97 11.37
CA MET A 171 -7.87 2.79 10.53
C MET A 171 -6.42 2.32 10.68
N ILE A 172 -5.46 3.24 10.61
CA ILE A 172 -4.03 2.91 10.76
C ILE A 172 -3.68 2.55 12.21
N ALA A 173 -4.31 3.18 13.20
CA ALA A 173 -4.11 2.84 14.61
C ALA A 173 -4.62 1.42 14.94
N ASN A 174 -5.73 0.99 14.34
CA ASN A 174 -6.37 -0.32 14.53
C ASN A 174 -5.75 -1.43 13.66
N LYS A 175 -4.55 -1.22 13.12
CA LYS A 175 -3.82 -2.24 12.35
C LYS A 175 -3.64 -3.53 13.13
N LYS A 176 -3.68 -4.67 12.44
CA LYS A 176 -3.48 -6.01 13.00
C LYS A 176 -2.18 -6.62 12.48
N PRO A 177 -1.51 -7.51 13.24
CA PRO A 177 -0.38 -8.26 12.70
C PRO A 177 -0.74 -8.96 11.38
N LEU A 178 0.15 -8.86 10.39
CA LEU A 178 -0.08 -9.45 9.07
C LEU A 178 -0.26 -10.97 9.14
N LEU A 179 0.42 -11.64 10.09
CA LEU A 179 0.24 -13.05 10.37
C LEU A 179 -1.20 -13.39 10.81
N GLU A 180 -1.79 -12.58 11.70
CA GLU A 180 -3.17 -12.77 12.15
C GLU A 180 -4.15 -12.66 10.96
N PHE A 181 -3.94 -11.68 10.10
CA PHE A 181 -4.72 -11.52 8.88
C PHE A 181 -4.59 -12.72 7.95
N ALA A 182 -3.36 -13.22 7.71
CA ALA A 182 -3.11 -14.35 6.84
C ALA A 182 -3.75 -15.64 7.38
N ILE A 183 -3.63 -15.90 8.69
CA ILE A 183 -4.29 -17.04 9.35
C ILE A 183 -5.81 -16.94 9.21
N GLY A 184 -6.40 -15.79 9.55
CA GLY A 184 -7.84 -15.58 9.43
C GLY A 184 -8.36 -15.84 8.02
N ARG A 185 -7.61 -15.44 7.02
CA ARG A 185 -7.93 -15.68 5.59
C ARG A 185 -7.83 -17.14 5.20
N SER A 186 -6.77 -17.82 5.63
CA SER A 186 -6.62 -19.28 5.39
C SER A 186 -7.75 -20.05 6.02
N MET A 187 -8.08 -19.74 7.27
CA MET A 187 -9.19 -20.37 7.98
C MET A 187 -10.54 -20.15 7.28
N ALA A 188 -10.81 -18.95 6.77
CA ALA A 188 -12.05 -18.63 6.09
C ALA A 188 -12.29 -19.46 4.80
N LYS A 189 -11.24 -19.94 4.15
CA LYS A 189 -11.32 -20.77 2.94
C LYS A 189 -11.82 -22.20 3.24
N PHE A 190 -11.64 -22.69 4.45
CA PHE A 190 -11.85 -24.10 4.79
C PHE A 190 -13.18 -24.42 5.47
N GLY A 191 -14.07 -23.46 5.69
CA GLY A 191 -15.38 -23.73 6.28
C GLY A 191 -15.28 -24.44 7.63
N LEU A 192 -14.81 -23.76 8.67
CA LEU A 192 -14.48 -24.31 9.99
C LEU A 192 -15.66 -25.01 10.73
N ALA A 193 -16.85 -24.94 10.19
CA ALA A 193 -18.01 -25.66 10.73
C ALA A 193 -17.92 -27.19 10.53
N SER A 194 -17.08 -27.65 9.60
CA SER A 194 -16.87 -29.10 9.34
C SER A 194 -15.52 -29.57 9.88
N ARG A 195 -15.44 -30.86 10.26
CA ARG A 195 -14.20 -31.50 10.72
C ARG A 195 -13.12 -31.51 9.61
N GLU A 196 -13.54 -31.71 8.38
CA GLU A 196 -12.66 -31.68 7.19
C GLU A 196 -12.09 -30.27 6.95
N GLY A 197 -12.92 -29.24 7.11
CA GLY A 197 -12.48 -27.84 7.02
C GLY A 197 -11.49 -27.46 8.13
N GLN A 198 -11.69 -27.94 9.37
CA GLN A 198 -10.75 -27.71 10.47
C GLN A 198 -9.40 -28.38 10.23
N VAL A 199 -9.38 -29.62 9.71
CA VAL A 199 -8.14 -30.32 9.34
C VAL A 199 -7.45 -29.64 8.16
N GLY A 200 -8.21 -29.18 7.15
CA GLY A 200 -7.68 -28.45 6.01
C GLY A 200 -7.01 -27.14 6.44
N ALA A 201 -7.68 -26.36 7.31
CA ALA A 201 -7.14 -25.11 7.85
C ALA A 201 -5.86 -25.30 8.69
N ALA A 202 -5.73 -26.41 9.41
CA ALA A 202 -4.55 -26.71 10.23
C ALA A 202 -3.32 -27.15 9.40
N ARG A 203 -3.53 -27.51 8.12
CA ARG A 203 -2.45 -27.96 7.20
C ARG A 203 -2.02 -26.87 6.21
N ALA A 204 -2.76 -25.76 6.13
CA ALA A 204 -2.51 -24.66 5.20
C ALA A 204 -1.60 -23.58 5.80
#